data_ea8116d4422c2f5095449e7469695d2e
#
_entry.id   ea8116d4422c2f5095449e7469695d2e
#
_cell.length_a   1.000
_cell.length_b   1.000
_cell.length_c   1.000
_cell.angle_alpha   90.00
_cell.angle_beta   90.00
_cell.angle_gamma   90.00
#
_symmetry.space_group_name_H-M   'P 1'
#
loop_
_entity.id
_entity.type
_entity.pdbx_description
1 polymer ?
#
loop_
_entity_poly.entity_id
_entity_poly.type
_entity_poly.pdbx_seq_one_letter_code
_entity_poly.pdbx_strand_id
1 'polypeptide(L)'
;MKQMNWLRWPLEHYSISLLIVGILFVMGIYGMYVMPKDEFPHATIRQGVVVAVYPGATSEEVEQQVARPLERYLFTYGEVNRKKTTTQSQNGMCIVMVKLNDDVNNKDEVWSKIKHGLNGFKAQLPGGVLAIVVNDDFGNTSALLIAIESSQRSYR
;
A
#
# COMPACT_ATOMS: atom_id res chain seq x y z
N MET A 1 5.62 -60.02 -8.52
CA MET A 1 5.01 -58.75 -8.11
C MET A 1 5.20 -58.60 -6.62
N LYS A 2 6.11 -57.72 -6.18
CA LYS A 2 6.41 -57.47 -4.76
C LYS A 2 5.24 -56.69 -4.19
N GLN A 3 4.30 -57.38 -3.53
CA GLN A 3 3.17 -56.76 -2.85
C GLN A 3 3.71 -55.73 -1.87
N MET A 4 3.30 -54.47 -2.00
CA MET A 4 3.74 -53.40 -1.11
C MET A 4 3.26 -53.63 0.31
N ASN A 5 4.14 -54.21 1.17
CA ASN A 5 3.85 -54.48 2.56
C ASN A 5 3.58 -53.24 3.43
N TRP A 6 3.77 -52.02 2.85
CA TRP A 6 3.56 -50.80 3.59
C TRP A 6 2.08 -50.50 3.88
N LEU A 7 1.16 -51.07 3.08
CA LEU A 7 -0.29 -50.94 3.35
C LEU A 7 -0.75 -51.87 4.50
N ARG A 8 -0.03 -52.97 4.75
CA ARG A 8 -0.38 -53.91 5.83
C ARG A 8 0.16 -53.46 7.17
N TRP A 9 1.27 -52.75 7.21
CA TRP A 9 1.91 -52.33 8.45
C TRP A 9 0.98 -51.46 9.35
N PRO A 10 0.23 -50.45 8.84
CA PRO A 10 -0.72 -49.68 9.65
C PRO A 10 -1.88 -50.55 10.20
N LEU A 11 -2.29 -51.59 9.50
CA LEU A 11 -3.35 -52.48 9.91
C LEU A 11 -2.89 -53.48 11.00
N GLU A 12 -1.65 -53.91 10.92
CA GLU A 12 -1.04 -54.79 11.93
C GLU A 12 -0.74 -54.05 13.24
N HIS A 13 -0.47 -52.72 13.15
CA HIS A 13 -0.14 -51.88 14.29
C HIS A 13 -1.17 -50.77 14.49
N TYR A 14 -2.44 -51.16 14.62
CA TYR A 14 -3.55 -50.19 14.68
C TYR A 14 -3.41 -49.16 15.79
N SER A 15 -2.82 -49.51 16.95
CA SER A 15 -2.61 -48.60 18.07
C SER A 15 -1.62 -47.47 17.71
N ILE A 16 -0.54 -47.79 16.98
CA ILE A 16 0.46 -46.85 16.52
C ILE A 16 -0.13 -45.96 15.44
N SER A 17 -0.88 -46.53 14.50
CA SER A 17 -1.56 -45.79 13.44
C SER A 17 -2.57 -44.80 14.00
N LEU A 18 -3.35 -45.20 14.99
CA LEU A 18 -4.34 -44.34 15.65
C LEU A 18 -3.66 -43.18 16.40
N LEU A 19 -2.52 -43.45 17.04
CA LEU A 19 -1.73 -42.43 17.72
C LEU A 19 -1.19 -41.36 16.71
N ILE A 20 -0.66 -41.81 15.56
CA ILE A 20 -0.17 -40.92 14.51
C ILE A 20 -1.31 -40.06 13.97
N VAL A 21 -2.46 -40.68 13.68
CA VAL A 21 -3.65 -39.91 13.21
C VAL A 21 -4.10 -38.91 14.25
N GLY A 22 -4.11 -39.30 15.54
CA GLY A 22 -4.45 -38.39 16.63
C GLY A 22 -3.51 -37.17 16.72
N ILE A 23 -2.20 -37.39 16.60
CA ILE A 23 -1.20 -36.29 16.57
C ILE A 23 -1.42 -35.37 15.36
N LEU A 24 -1.63 -35.95 14.17
CA LEU A 24 -1.88 -35.16 12.96
C LEU A 24 -3.16 -34.35 13.09
N PHE A 25 -4.20 -34.90 13.70
CA PHE A 25 -5.46 -34.22 13.94
C PHE A 25 -5.28 -33.01 14.88
N VAL A 26 -4.57 -33.24 16.00
CA VAL A 26 -4.25 -32.16 16.95
C VAL A 26 -3.38 -31.06 16.28
N MET A 27 -2.35 -31.46 15.51
CA MET A 27 -1.55 -30.51 14.75
C MET A 27 -2.37 -29.72 13.70
N GLY A 28 -3.33 -30.38 13.06
CA GLY A 28 -4.23 -29.74 12.11
C GLY A 28 -5.09 -28.68 12.78
N ILE A 29 -5.70 -28.98 13.92
CA ILE A 29 -6.49 -28.02 14.70
C ILE A 29 -5.59 -26.85 15.17
N TYR A 30 -4.41 -27.17 15.69
CA TYR A 30 -3.45 -26.15 16.12
C TYR A 30 -3.03 -25.25 14.96
N GLY A 31 -2.74 -25.82 13.78
CA GLY A 31 -2.43 -25.07 12.58
C GLY A 31 -3.55 -24.12 12.16
N MET A 32 -4.80 -24.55 12.21
CA MET A 32 -5.95 -23.68 11.92
C MET A 32 -6.10 -22.52 12.93
N TYR A 33 -5.67 -22.72 14.16
CA TYR A 33 -5.75 -21.69 15.20
C TYR A 33 -4.64 -20.64 15.07
N VAL A 34 -3.45 -21.08 14.67
CA VAL A 34 -2.26 -20.22 14.52
C VAL A 34 -2.19 -19.55 13.15
N MET A 35 -2.92 -20.10 12.18
CA MET A 35 -2.92 -19.53 10.82
C MET A 35 -3.45 -18.08 10.83
N PRO A 36 -2.68 -17.08 10.36
CA PRO A 36 -3.17 -15.72 10.26
C PRO A 36 -4.37 -15.70 9.31
N LYS A 37 -5.49 -15.20 9.81
CA LYS A 37 -6.77 -15.12 9.08
C LYS A 37 -6.93 -13.76 8.38
N ASP A 38 -5.81 -13.15 7.99
CA ASP A 38 -5.85 -11.89 7.26
C ASP A 38 -6.29 -12.16 5.83
N GLU A 39 -7.38 -11.53 5.45
CA GLU A 39 -7.97 -11.63 4.10
C GLU A 39 -7.03 -11.09 3.02
N PHE A 40 -6.16 -10.17 3.39
CA PHE A 40 -5.10 -9.64 2.54
C PHE A 40 -3.74 -9.73 3.23
N PRO A 41 -2.70 -10.22 2.53
CA PRO A 41 -1.35 -10.15 3.08
C PRO A 41 -1.02 -8.69 3.39
N HIS A 42 -0.49 -8.41 4.58
CA HIS A 42 0.01 -7.08 4.95
C HIS A 42 1.22 -6.73 4.05
N ALA A 43 0.95 -6.45 2.78
CA ALA A 43 1.94 -5.88 1.91
C ALA A 43 2.17 -4.44 2.38
N THR A 44 3.33 -4.18 2.96
CA THR A 44 3.72 -2.83 3.34
C THR A 44 3.84 -2.00 2.06
N ILE A 45 2.75 -1.29 1.71
CA ILE A 45 2.73 -0.41 0.56
C ILE A 45 3.60 0.80 0.88
N ARG A 46 4.76 0.88 0.23
CA ARG A 46 5.73 1.97 0.37
C ARG A 46 5.58 2.99 -0.75
N GLN A 47 4.33 3.25 -1.14
CA GLN A 47 3.99 4.21 -2.19
C GLN A 47 3.13 5.31 -1.61
N GLY A 48 3.29 6.52 -2.16
CA GLY A 48 2.44 7.65 -1.88
C GLY A 48 2.26 8.49 -3.14
N VAL A 49 1.22 9.30 -3.17
CA VAL A 49 0.96 10.24 -4.25
C VAL A 49 1.06 11.66 -3.73
N VAL A 50 1.83 12.45 -4.42
CA VAL A 50 1.91 13.90 -4.20
C VAL A 50 1.21 14.59 -5.37
N VAL A 51 0.17 15.36 -5.06
CA VAL A 51 -0.59 16.13 -6.05
C VAL A 51 -0.35 17.60 -5.80
N ALA A 52 0.10 18.31 -6.82
CA ALA A 52 0.20 19.77 -6.81
C ALA A 52 -0.82 20.35 -7.78
N VAL A 53 -1.59 21.32 -7.32
CA VAL A 53 -2.66 21.97 -8.09
C VAL A 53 -2.21 23.38 -8.51
N TYR A 54 -2.16 23.61 -9.83
CA TYR A 54 -1.77 24.89 -10.43
C TYR A 54 -2.81 25.30 -11.49
N PRO A 55 -3.96 25.86 -11.10
CA PRO A 55 -5.06 26.14 -12.01
C PRO A 55 -4.66 27.16 -13.09
N GLY A 56 -5.15 26.94 -14.30
CA GLY A 56 -4.92 27.83 -15.45
C GLY A 56 -3.60 27.63 -16.16
N ALA A 57 -2.68 26.82 -15.62
CA ALA A 57 -1.43 26.48 -16.27
C ALA A 57 -1.62 25.34 -17.27
N THR A 58 -0.89 25.40 -18.37
CA THR A 58 -0.78 24.29 -19.33
C THR A 58 0.06 23.15 -18.76
N SER A 59 -0.04 21.96 -19.34
CA SER A 59 0.76 20.81 -18.91
C SER A 59 2.26 21.06 -18.99
N GLU A 60 2.71 21.84 -19.96
CA GLU A 60 4.12 22.21 -20.11
C GLU A 60 4.59 23.18 -19.02
N GLU A 61 3.77 24.18 -18.70
CA GLU A 61 4.06 25.09 -17.58
C GLU A 61 4.06 24.37 -16.24
N VAL A 62 3.10 23.47 -16.02
CA VAL A 62 3.05 22.61 -14.83
C VAL A 62 4.31 21.76 -14.73
N GLU A 63 4.77 21.16 -15.84
CA GLU A 63 5.99 20.39 -15.85
C GLU A 63 7.21 21.21 -15.47
N GLN A 64 7.40 22.36 -16.12
CA GLN A 64 8.61 23.15 -15.93
C GLN A 64 8.64 23.86 -14.58
N GLN A 65 7.51 24.41 -14.14
CA GLN A 65 7.44 25.27 -12.96
C GLN A 65 7.11 24.54 -11.67
N VAL A 66 6.46 23.37 -11.76
CA VAL A 66 5.98 22.63 -10.58
C VAL A 66 6.59 21.23 -10.52
N ALA A 67 6.44 20.43 -11.57
CA ALA A 67 6.84 19.02 -11.53
C ALA A 67 8.34 18.84 -11.36
N ARG A 68 9.16 19.49 -12.19
CA ARG A 68 10.63 19.38 -12.12
C ARG A 68 11.21 19.88 -10.80
N PRO A 69 10.83 21.06 -10.27
CA PRO A 69 11.26 21.48 -8.93
C PRO A 69 10.82 20.52 -7.84
N LEU A 70 9.57 20.03 -7.90
CA LEU A 70 9.02 19.10 -6.94
C LEU A 70 9.75 17.75 -6.93
N GLU A 71 10.04 17.20 -8.11
CA GLU A 71 10.86 15.99 -8.24
C GLU A 71 12.26 16.17 -7.64
N ARG A 72 12.93 17.26 -7.98
CA ARG A 72 14.27 17.54 -7.42
C ARG A 72 14.24 17.61 -5.92
N TYR A 73 13.21 18.24 -5.37
CA TYR A 73 13.01 18.32 -3.92
C TYR A 73 12.76 16.94 -3.30
N LEU A 74 11.87 16.14 -3.87
CA LEU A 74 11.58 14.78 -3.40
C LEU A 74 12.83 13.88 -3.48
N PHE A 75 13.69 14.09 -4.48
CA PHE A 75 14.92 13.31 -4.63
C PHE A 75 16.05 13.75 -3.69
N THR A 76 15.86 14.78 -2.87
CA THR A 76 16.78 15.09 -1.75
C THR A 76 16.64 14.07 -0.62
N TYR A 77 15.47 13.41 -0.52
CA TYR A 77 15.25 12.34 0.44
C TYR A 77 15.88 11.05 -0.09
N GLY A 78 16.89 10.52 0.61
CA GLY A 78 17.60 9.29 0.22
C GLY A 78 16.71 8.05 0.23
N GLU A 79 15.61 8.08 0.98
CA GLU A 79 14.62 7.01 1.11
C GLU A 79 13.72 6.87 -0.12
N VAL A 80 13.68 7.89 -0.99
CA VAL A 80 12.87 7.90 -2.21
C VAL A 80 13.58 7.16 -3.34
N ASN A 81 12.89 6.19 -3.94
CA ASN A 81 13.39 5.43 -5.07
C ASN A 81 13.18 6.20 -6.38
N ARG A 82 14.25 6.84 -6.87
CA ARG A 82 14.22 7.65 -8.11
C ARG A 82 13.79 6.86 -9.34
N LYS A 83 14.16 5.56 -9.42
CA LYS A 83 13.86 4.73 -10.60
C LYS A 83 12.42 4.26 -10.67
N LYS A 84 11.75 4.20 -9.51
CA LYS A 84 10.37 3.72 -9.39
C LYS A 84 9.37 4.86 -9.16
N THR A 85 9.84 6.10 -9.02
CA THR A 85 9.01 7.29 -8.92
C THR A 85 8.63 7.76 -10.32
N THR A 86 7.35 8.06 -10.52
CA THR A 86 6.82 8.53 -11.80
C THR A 86 6.07 9.82 -11.60
N THR A 87 6.21 10.74 -12.57
CA THR A 87 5.54 12.03 -12.56
C THR A 87 4.67 12.18 -13.79
N GLN A 88 3.49 12.70 -13.61
CA GLN A 88 2.54 12.99 -14.66
C GLN A 88 2.07 14.44 -14.53
N SER A 89 2.33 15.23 -15.56
CA SER A 89 1.87 16.62 -15.66
C SER A 89 0.63 16.70 -16.55
N GLN A 90 -0.41 17.34 -16.04
CA GLN A 90 -1.66 17.61 -16.75
C GLN A 90 -1.98 19.10 -16.67
N ASN A 91 -2.94 19.56 -17.46
CA ASN A 91 -3.40 20.95 -17.39
C ASN A 91 -3.94 21.25 -15.98
N GLY A 92 -3.31 22.18 -15.30
CA GLY A 92 -3.71 22.62 -13.97
C GLY A 92 -3.27 21.71 -12.81
N MET A 93 -2.60 20.58 -13.03
CA MET A 93 -2.15 19.72 -11.94
C MET A 93 -0.93 18.88 -12.29
N CYS A 94 -0.16 18.54 -11.26
CA CYS A 94 0.93 17.58 -11.31
C CYS A 94 0.67 16.45 -10.32
N ILE A 95 0.87 15.21 -10.77
CA ILE A 95 0.74 14.01 -9.94
C ILE A 95 2.08 13.30 -9.92
N VAL A 96 2.67 13.16 -8.75
CA VAL A 96 3.93 12.42 -8.54
C VAL A 96 3.63 11.17 -7.72
N MET A 97 3.79 10.01 -8.33
CA MET A 97 3.72 8.72 -7.62
C MET A 97 5.11 8.42 -7.07
N VAL A 98 5.27 8.62 -5.77
CA VAL A 98 6.53 8.43 -5.05
C VAL A 98 6.58 7.02 -4.50
N LYS A 99 7.67 6.31 -4.77
CA LYS A 99 7.95 5.01 -4.15
C LYS A 99 9.17 5.11 -3.27
N LEU A 100 9.04 4.65 -2.02
CA LEU A 100 10.18 4.54 -1.11
C LEU A 100 11.01 3.30 -1.46
N ASN A 101 12.26 3.29 -1.03
CA ASN A 101 13.15 2.14 -1.15
C ASN A 101 12.63 0.96 -0.32
N ASP A 102 12.98 -0.24 -0.75
CA ASP A 102 12.47 -1.48 -0.14
C ASP A 102 13.09 -1.76 1.25
N ASP A 103 14.20 -1.11 1.60
CA ASP A 103 14.92 -1.17 2.87
C ASP A 103 14.34 -0.24 3.96
N VAL A 104 13.39 0.63 3.63
CA VAL A 104 12.76 1.55 4.59
C VAL A 104 11.83 0.79 5.52
N ASN A 105 12.18 0.72 6.81
CA ASN A 105 11.38 0.06 7.84
C ASN A 105 10.30 0.98 8.44
N ASN A 106 10.58 2.27 8.58
CA ASN A 106 9.67 3.25 9.18
C ASN A 106 9.11 4.20 8.11
N LYS A 107 8.15 3.70 7.32
CA LYS A 107 7.51 4.48 6.25
C LYS A 107 6.82 5.73 6.76
N ASP A 108 6.15 5.64 7.93
CA ASP A 108 5.30 6.71 8.45
C ASP A 108 6.12 7.93 8.88
N GLU A 109 7.31 7.69 9.43
CA GLU A 109 8.25 8.75 9.76
C GLU A 109 8.77 9.46 8.50
N VAL A 110 9.11 8.69 7.47
CA VAL A 110 9.59 9.25 6.19
C VAL A 110 8.50 10.08 5.53
N TRP A 111 7.26 9.57 5.50
CA TRP A 111 6.14 10.33 4.95
C TRP A 111 5.83 11.59 5.74
N SER A 112 5.94 11.54 7.07
CA SER A 112 5.80 12.74 7.92
C SER A 112 6.87 13.79 7.60
N LYS A 113 8.12 13.38 7.43
CA LYS A 113 9.22 14.28 7.01
C LYS A 113 8.94 14.90 5.64
N ILE A 114 8.49 14.09 4.67
CA ILE A 114 8.14 14.57 3.32
C ILE A 114 6.98 15.57 3.38
N LYS A 115 5.90 15.28 4.12
CA LYS A 115 4.75 16.17 4.28
C LYS A 115 5.16 17.52 4.88
N HIS A 116 5.93 17.51 5.97
CA HIS A 116 6.42 18.75 6.58
C HIS A 116 7.34 19.53 5.66
N GLY A 117 8.23 18.85 4.96
CA GLY A 117 9.13 19.48 4.02
C GLY A 117 8.40 20.10 2.82
N LEU A 118 7.41 19.42 2.26
CA LEU A 118 6.61 19.93 1.15
C LEU A 118 5.78 21.17 1.52
N ASN A 119 5.29 21.26 2.76
CA ASN A 119 4.63 22.47 3.25
C ASN A 119 5.57 23.70 3.21
N GLY A 120 6.84 23.53 3.59
CA GLY A 120 7.85 24.56 3.48
C GLY A 120 8.26 24.85 2.03
N PHE A 121 8.36 23.80 1.21
CA PHE A 121 8.75 23.90 -0.20
C PHE A 121 7.70 24.61 -1.05
N LYS A 122 6.43 24.58 -0.68
CA LYS A 122 5.36 25.32 -1.37
C LYS A 122 5.69 26.81 -1.55
N ALA A 123 6.39 27.43 -0.62
CA ALA A 123 6.79 28.83 -0.70
C ALA A 123 7.82 29.11 -1.83
N GLN A 124 8.50 28.08 -2.33
CA GLN A 124 9.50 28.20 -3.40
C GLN A 124 8.88 27.97 -4.79
N LEU A 125 7.62 27.55 -4.86
CA LEU A 125 6.88 27.38 -6.10
C LEU A 125 6.20 28.69 -6.54
N PRO A 126 5.80 28.80 -7.82
CA PRO A 126 5.04 29.95 -8.30
C PRO A 126 3.79 30.21 -7.45
N GLY A 127 3.46 31.49 -7.23
CA GLY A 127 2.34 31.89 -6.37
C GLY A 127 0.95 31.41 -6.83
N GLY A 128 0.84 30.88 -8.05
CA GLY A 128 -0.38 30.27 -8.59
C GLY A 128 -0.63 28.84 -8.11
N VAL A 129 0.34 28.20 -7.44
CA VAL A 129 0.15 26.83 -6.88
C VAL A 129 -0.73 26.91 -5.64
N LEU A 130 -1.96 26.40 -5.74
CA LEU A 130 -2.94 26.51 -4.66
C LEU A 130 -2.62 25.55 -3.51
N ALA A 131 -2.33 24.30 -3.82
CA ALA A 131 -2.12 23.27 -2.82
C ALA A 131 -1.14 22.19 -3.29
N ILE A 132 -0.41 21.63 -2.32
CA ILE A 132 0.31 20.36 -2.45
C ILE A 132 -0.31 19.41 -1.45
N VAL A 133 -0.86 18.30 -1.93
CA VAL A 133 -1.50 17.27 -1.12
C VAL A 133 -0.68 15.99 -1.22
N VAL A 134 -0.36 15.39 -0.08
CA VAL A 134 0.34 14.11 0.00
C VAL A 134 -0.62 13.07 0.53
N ASN A 135 -0.85 12.03 -0.25
CA ASN A 135 -1.59 10.85 0.17
C ASN A 135 -0.63 9.66 0.21
N ASP A 136 -0.35 9.16 1.39
CA ASP A 136 0.53 8.03 1.68
C ASP A 136 -0.23 6.80 2.19
N ASP A 137 -1.56 6.90 2.26
CA ASP A 137 -2.43 5.90 2.87
C ASP A 137 -3.13 5.04 1.80
N PHE A 138 -2.31 4.33 1.00
CA PHE A 138 -2.82 3.40 0.00
C PHE A 138 -3.18 2.01 0.53
N GLY A 139 -2.99 1.75 1.81
CA GLY A 139 -3.18 0.43 2.41
C GLY A 139 -4.40 0.30 3.32
N ASN A 140 -4.93 1.41 3.78
CA ASN A 140 -6.10 1.43 4.65
C ASN A 140 -7.37 1.59 3.81
N THR A 141 -7.85 0.50 3.26
CA THR A 141 -9.22 0.44 2.75
C THR A 141 -10.19 0.49 3.92
N SER A 142 -10.48 1.67 4.42
CA SER A 142 -11.62 1.86 5.30
C SER A 142 -12.87 1.82 4.43
N ALA A 143 -13.53 0.67 4.39
CA ALA A 143 -14.84 0.54 3.77
C ALA A 143 -15.90 1.18 4.70
N LEU A 144 -16.05 2.50 4.59
CA LEU A 144 -17.18 3.19 5.22
C LEU A 144 -18.33 3.23 4.22
N LEU A 145 -19.25 2.28 4.35
CA LEU A 145 -20.50 2.29 3.61
C LEU A 145 -21.55 3.11 4.39
N ILE A 146 -21.84 4.33 3.93
CA ILE A 146 -22.91 5.16 4.50
C ILE A 146 -24.13 5.05 3.59
N ALA A 147 -25.16 4.37 4.05
CA ALA A 147 -26.48 4.40 3.43
C ALA A 147 -27.28 5.58 4.01
N ILE A 148 -27.61 6.56 3.18
CA ILE A 148 -28.49 7.68 3.57
C ILE A 148 -29.89 7.37 3.03
N GLU A 149 -30.79 7.02 3.91
CA GLU A 149 -32.21 6.82 3.58
C GLU A 149 -32.98 8.06 3.97
N SER A 150 -33.71 8.62 3.03
CA SER A 150 -34.67 9.73 3.29
C SER A 150 -36.09 9.25 3.02
N SER A 151 -36.87 9.13 4.07
CA SER A 151 -38.29 8.75 3.98
C SER A 151 -39.18 9.84 3.39
N GLN A 152 -38.65 11.05 3.17
CA GLN A 152 -39.46 12.22 2.74
C GLN A 152 -39.19 12.73 1.32
N ARG A 153 -38.24 12.15 0.57
CA ARG A 153 -37.95 12.53 -0.80
C ARG A 153 -37.95 11.34 -1.74
N SER A 154 -38.88 11.35 -2.71
CA SER A 154 -38.85 10.45 -3.85
C SER A 154 -37.72 10.84 -4.79
N TYR A 155 -36.97 9.85 -5.28
CA TYR A 155 -35.99 10.04 -6.34
C TYR A 155 -36.71 10.50 -7.62
N ARG A 156 -36.31 11.61 -8.17
CA ARG A 156 -36.67 12.06 -9.53
C ARG A 156 -35.41 12.02 -10.38
#